data_aaa39443e125b744bbb5243010524994
#
_entry.id   aaa39443e125b744bbb5243010524994
#
_cell.length_a   1.000
_cell.length_b   1.000
_cell.length_c   1.000
_cell.angle_alpha   90.00
_cell.angle_beta   90.00
_cell.angle_gamma   90.00
#
_symmetry.space_group_name_H-M   'P 1'
#
loop_
_entity.id
_entity.type
_entity.pdbx_description
1 polymer ?
#
loop_
_entity_poly.entity_id
_entity_poly.type
_entity_poly.pdbx_seq_one_letter_code
_entity_poly.pdbx_strand_id
1 'polypeptide(L)'
;MKKYLILALIPFLYACGGGGSHHRGLDFDEAFAKDTRGLDILTGQFANNIDRIWGVNELLVASRKDYVKYTDRYFTRSHVSFDEGLITIETQADLNRLHNAIVHTLLMGSDANGIDLFASGDVPISSRPFLMGQVIDHLGGPIADQLTASNFATYLIQNKLQTRRLANGNQVQLVVIPMIANHVEVRAQKYIPIVRKVARRYGLDESLILGIMQTESSFNPYAISYANAMGLMQVVPHTAGRDVFQMKGMSGQPSKNYLFDPEKNIDAGAAYLWLLQ
;
A
#
# COMPACT_ATOMS: atom_id res chain seq x y z
N MET A 1 31.21 -12.04 13.07
CA MET A 1 29.95 -11.44 13.51
C MET A 1 30.14 -9.93 13.51
N LYS A 2 29.74 -9.23 12.45
CA LYS A 2 29.75 -7.76 12.35
C LYS A 2 28.30 -7.31 12.16
N LYS A 3 27.76 -6.68 13.21
CA LYS A 3 26.44 -6.02 13.17
C LYS A 3 26.61 -4.72 12.38
N TYR A 4 25.96 -4.62 11.22
CA TYR A 4 25.84 -3.35 10.51
C TYR A 4 24.63 -2.60 11.07
N LEU A 5 24.92 -1.53 11.79
CA LEU A 5 23.97 -0.52 12.25
C LEU A 5 23.65 0.38 11.05
N ILE A 6 22.48 0.20 10.42
CA ILE A 6 22.03 1.13 9.39
C ILE A 6 21.40 2.32 10.09
N LEU A 7 22.13 3.42 10.09
CA LEU A 7 21.66 4.74 10.53
C LEU A 7 20.68 5.28 9.47
N ALA A 8 19.39 5.23 9.75
CA ALA A 8 18.41 5.93 8.95
C ALA A 8 18.53 7.44 9.23
N LEU A 9 19.10 8.17 8.29
CA LEU A 9 19.10 9.62 8.28
C LEU A 9 17.70 10.11 7.95
N ILE A 10 16.94 10.50 8.97
CA ILE A 10 15.73 11.28 8.85
C ILE A 10 16.13 12.76 8.88
N PRO A 11 15.92 13.54 7.83
CA PRO A 11 16.08 14.99 7.94
C PRO A 11 14.90 15.56 8.72
N PHE A 12 15.10 15.87 9.98
CA PHE A 12 14.21 16.74 10.75
C PHE A 12 14.39 18.17 10.23
N LEU A 13 13.44 18.66 9.44
CA LEU A 13 13.31 20.09 9.20
C LEU A 13 12.26 20.64 10.15
N TYR A 14 12.73 21.19 11.26
CA TYR A 14 11.97 22.12 12.08
C TYR A 14 11.98 23.49 11.39
N ALA A 15 10.85 23.91 10.88
CA ALA A 15 10.63 25.31 10.52
C ALA A 15 9.79 25.97 11.61
N CYS A 16 10.42 26.83 12.41
CA CYS A 16 9.72 27.81 13.23
C CYS A 16 9.27 28.99 12.36
N GLY A 17 8.01 29.33 12.39
CA GLY A 17 7.49 30.56 11.79
C GLY A 17 6.21 30.99 12.53
N GLY A 18 6.33 31.96 13.44
CA GLY A 18 5.21 32.55 14.12
C GLY A 18 4.57 33.69 13.30
N GLY A 19 3.26 33.90 13.48
CA GLY A 19 2.55 35.05 12.95
C GLY A 19 1.04 34.86 13.00
N GLY A 20 0.38 35.43 14.01
CA GLY A 20 -1.06 35.29 14.19
C GLY A 20 -1.89 36.16 13.24
N SER A 21 -3.03 35.64 12.85
CA SER A 21 -4.23 36.40 12.52
C SER A 21 -5.47 35.56 12.81
N HIS A 22 -6.33 36.10 13.67
CA HIS A 22 -7.64 35.52 14.01
C HIS A 22 -8.56 35.53 12.78
N HIS A 23 -8.85 34.37 12.23
CA HIS A 23 -10.10 34.15 11.50
C HIS A 23 -10.78 32.90 12.07
N ARG A 24 -12.08 33.03 12.39
CA ARG A 24 -12.97 31.93 12.77
C ARG A 24 -13.05 30.93 11.59
N GLY A 25 -12.09 30.03 11.50
CA GLY A 25 -12.15 28.81 10.71
C GLY A 25 -12.41 27.66 11.66
N LEU A 26 -13.20 26.68 11.23
CA LEU A 26 -13.33 25.39 11.88
C LEU A 26 -11.96 24.92 12.36
N ASP A 27 -11.90 24.49 13.62
CA ASP A 27 -10.65 24.07 14.26
C ASP A 27 -10.15 22.79 13.58
N PHE A 28 -9.32 22.98 12.56
CA PHE A 28 -8.77 21.90 11.74
C PHE A 28 -7.87 20.95 12.54
N ASP A 29 -7.27 21.47 13.63
CA ASP A 29 -6.43 20.66 14.51
C ASP A 29 -7.30 19.72 15.36
N GLU A 30 -8.51 20.11 15.73
CA GLU A 30 -9.47 19.25 16.43
C GLU A 30 -10.07 18.20 15.51
N ALA A 31 -10.38 18.55 14.26
CA ALA A 31 -10.86 17.59 13.26
C ALA A 31 -9.77 16.56 12.89
N PHE A 32 -8.51 17.01 12.78
CA PHE A 32 -7.35 16.13 12.54
C PHE A 32 -7.06 15.24 13.75
N ALA A 33 -7.12 15.76 14.97
CA ALA A 33 -6.96 14.96 16.18
C ALA A 33 -8.06 13.92 16.37
N LYS A 34 -9.27 14.17 15.86
CA LYS A 34 -10.35 13.17 15.80
C LYS A 34 -10.07 12.11 14.76
N ASP A 35 -9.54 12.46 13.60
CA ASP A 35 -9.23 11.56 12.50
C ASP A 35 -8.06 10.62 12.87
N THR A 36 -7.00 11.16 13.49
CA THR A 36 -5.87 10.37 14.01
C THR A 36 -6.27 9.47 15.18
N ARG A 37 -7.07 9.94 16.12
CA ARG A 37 -7.58 9.08 17.21
C ARG A 37 -8.48 7.96 16.69
N GLY A 38 -9.29 8.23 15.68
CA GLY A 38 -10.11 7.21 15.00
C GLY A 38 -9.24 6.14 14.35
N LEU A 39 -8.17 6.55 13.66
CA LEU A 39 -7.20 5.65 13.05
C LEU A 39 -6.43 4.82 14.11
N ASP A 40 -6.01 5.45 15.21
CA ASP A 40 -5.33 4.77 16.32
C ASP A 40 -6.23 3.72 16.99
N ILE A 41 -7.51 4.03 17.19
CA ILE A 41 -8.49 3.08 17.73
C ILE A 41 -8.70 1.92 16.77
N LEU A 42 -8.89 2.18 15.47
CA LEU A 42 -9.07 1.14 14.46
C LEU A 42 -7.82 0.26 14.35
N THR A 43 -6.64 0.86 14.37
CA THR A 43 -5.36 0.14 14.34
C THR A 43 -5.20 -0.73 15.59
N GLY A 44 -5.57 -0.22 16.77
CA GLY A 44 -5.53 -0.98 18.01
C GLY A 44 -6.51 -2.15 18.01
N GLN A 45 -7.74 -1.95 17.54
CA GLN A 45 -8.73 -3.03 17.42
C GLN A 45 -8.29 -4.09 16.41
N PHE A 46 -7.74 -3.65 15.28
CA PHE A 46 -7.18 -4.51 14.25
C PHE A 46 -6.02 -5.35 14.82
N ALA A 47 -5.03 -4.73 15.48
CA ALA A 47 -3.90 -5.40 16.08
C ALA A 47 -4.36 -6.45 17.13
N ASN A 48 -5.31 -6.11 17.99
CA ASN A 48 -5.87 -7.04 18.99
C ASN A 48 -6.54 -8.26 18.35
N ASN A 49 -7.23 -8.08 17.21
CA ASN A 49 -7.81 -9.21 16.48
C ASN A 49 -6.74 -10.13 15.91
N ILE A 50 -5.67 -9.56 15.35
CA ILE A 50 -4.57 -10.34 14.79
C ILE A 50 -3.82 -11.08 15.89
N ASP A 51 -3.46 -10.41 16.99
CA ASP A 51 -2.75 -11.03 18.12
C ASP A 51 -3.53 -12.21 18.72
N ARG A 52 -4.84 -12.10 18.79
CA ARG A 52 -5.70 -13.18 19.29
C ARG A 52 -5.72 -14.40 18.38
N ILE A 53 -5.70 -14.20 17.05
CA ILE A 53 -5.85 -15.27 16.05
C ILE A 53 -4.48 -15.82 15.65
N TRP A 54 -3.51 -14.95 15.40
CA TRP A 54 -2.20 -15.34 14.87
C TRP A 54 -1.13 -15.44 15.94
N GLY A 55 -1.24 -14.69 17.02
CA GLY A 55 -0.24 -14.57 18.08
C GLY A 55 0.57 -13.27 17.99
N VAL A 56 1.09 -12.84 19.13
CA VAL A 56 1.70 -11.51 19.34
C VAL A 56 2.84 -11.18 18.36
N ASN A 57 3.60 -12.19 17.91
CA ASN A 57 4.73 -11.99 16.99
C ASN A 57 4.37 -12.14 15.52
N GLU A 58 3.09 -12.29 15.20
CA GLU A 58 2.60 -12.55 13.84
C GLU A 58 1.88 -11.34 13.24
N LEU A 59 1.87 -10.21 13.95
CA LEU A 59 1.27 -8.98 13.43
C LEU A 59 2.01 -8.53 12.18
N LEU A 60 1.30 -8.52 11.05
CA LEU A 60 1.77 -7.98 9.80
C LEU A 60 0.80 -6.87 9.37
N VAL A 61 1.33 -5.71 9.04
CA VAL A 61 0.56 -4.53 8.64
C VAL A 61 1.06 -4.01 7.31
N ALA A 62 0.17 -3.34 6.57
CA ALA A 62 0.56 -2.66 5.35
C ALA A 62 1.63 -1.59 5.63
N SER A 63 2.54 -1.42 4.69
CA SER A 63 3.61 -0.44 4.75
C SER A 63 3.72 0.34 3.43
N ARG A 64 4.75 1.14 3.29
CA ARG A 64 5.05 1.83 2.04
C ARG A 64 5.23 0.86 0.86
N LYS A 65 5.87 -0.27 1.10
CA LYS A 65 6.23 -1.26 0.07
C LYS A 65 5.49 -2.58 0.19
N ASP A 66 4.65 -2.71 1.22
CA ASP A 66 3.89 -3.92 1.48
C ASP A 66 2.39 -3.64 1.47
N TYR A 67 1.67 -4.44 0.71
CA TYR A 67 0.24 -4.57 0.84
C TYR A 67 -0.07 -5.74 1.76
N VAL A 68 -0.87 -5.52 2.78
CA VAL A 68 -1.34 -6.58 3.68
C VAL A 68 -2.84 -6.46 3.85
N LYS A 69 -3.53 -7.55 3.62
CA LYS A 69 -4.99 -7.63 3.77
C LYS A 69 -5.36 -8.90 4.50
N TYR A 70 -6.15 -8.75 5.55
CA TYR A 70 -6.79 -9.87 6.23
C TYR A 70 -8.21 -10.01 5.74
N THR A 71 -8.64 -11.26 5.53
CA THR A 71 -9.99 -11.63 5.12
C THR A 71 -10.53 -12.74 6.01
N ASP A 72 -11.74 -13.19 5.77
CA ASP A 72 -12.34 -14.29 6.51
C ASP A 72 -12.27 -14.11 8.04
N ARG A 73 -12.79 -12.98 8.53
CA ARG A 73 -12.73 -12.63 9.96
C ARG A 73 -11.33 -12.70 10.56
N TYR A 74 -10.33 -12.29 9.76
CA TYR A 74 -8.90 -12.26 10.07
C TYR A 74 -8.19 -13.62 10.07
N PHE A 75 -8.83 -14.74 9.69
CA PHE A 75 -8.20 -16.06 9.62
C PHE A 75 -7.32 -16.25 8.36
N THR A 76 -7.49 -15.43 7.36
CA THR A 76 -6.74 -15.50 6.10
C THR A 76 -6.00 -14.18 5.89
N ARG A 77 -4.74 -14.24 5.45
CA ARG A 77 -3.86 -13.10 5.23
C ARG A 77 -3.23 -13.15 3.85
N SER A 78 -3.32 -12.06 3.11
CA SER A 78 -2.58 -11.82 1.86
C SER A 78 -1.52 -10.75 2.10
N HIS A 79 -0.28 -11.06 1.76
CA HIS A 79 0.86 -10.15 1.81
C HIS A 79 1.50 -10.05 0.44
N VAL A 80 1.64 -8.84 -0.10
CA VAL A 80 2.38 -8.54 -1.33
C VAL A 80 3.54 -7.65 -0.97
N SER A 81 4.76 -8.18 -1.03
CA SER A 81 5.99 -7.39 -0.93
C SER A 81 6.37 -6.89 -2.32
N PHE A 82 6.11 -5.62 -2.58
CA PHE A 82 6.36 -5.00 -3.88
C PHE A 82 7.86 -4.76 -4.14
N ASP A 83 8.65 -4.67 -3.10
CA ASP A 83 10.11 -4.51 -3.21
C ASP A 83 10.80 -5.84 -3.51
N GLU A 84 10.39 -6.89 -2.79
CA GLU A 84 10.96 -8.23 -2.96
C GLU A 84 10.36 -9.00 -4.14
N GLY A 85 9.19 -8.57 -4.65
CA GLY A 85 8.47 -9.28 -5.71
C GLY A 85 7.90 -10.62 -5.27
N LEU A 86 7.39 -10.70 -4.03
CA LEU A 86 6.80 -11.90 -3.46
C LEU A 86 5.36 -11.66 -3.01
N ILE A 87 4.51 -12.64 -3.24
CA ILE A 87 3.14 -12.68 -2.72
C ILE A 87 3.02 -13.91 -1.83
N THR A 88 2.67 -13.71 -0.57
CA THR A 88 2.42 -14.79 0.39
C THR A 88 0.96 -14.75 0.81
N ILE A 89 0.26 -15.86 0.66
CA ILE A 89 -1.14 -15.98 1.06
C ILE A 89 -1.23 -17.14 2.04
N GLU A 90 -1.77 -16.85 3.22
CA GLU A 90 -1.80 -17.74 4.36
C GLU A 90 -3.21 -17.86 4.93
N THR A 91 -3.57 -19.03 5.42
CA THR A 91 -4.85 -19.23 6.11
C THR A 91 -4.72 -20.20 7.29
N GLN A 92 -5.47 -19.93 8.35
CA GLN A 92 -5.78 -20.87 9.45
C GLN A 92 -7.16 -21.53 9.23
N ALA A 93 -7.85 -21.18 8.14
CA ALA A 93 -9.13 -21.76 7.74
C ALA A 93 -8.91 -22.91 6.74
N ASP A 94 -9.94 -23.22 5.95
CA ASP A 94 -9.87 -24.29 4.95
C ASP A 94 -9.23 -23.84 3.62
N LEU A 95 -8.96 -24.79 2.76
CA LEU A 95 -8.33 -24.57 1.44
C LEU A 95 -9.22 -23.77 0.48
N ASN A 96 -10.54 -23.75 0.66
CA ASN A 96 -11.41 -22.91 -0.17
C ASN A 96 -11.19 -21.44 0.15
N ARG A 97 -10.94 -21.10 1.42
CA ARG A 97 -10.58 -19.73 1.84
C ARG A 97 -9.22 -19.32 1.29
N LEU A 98 -8.26 -20.24 1.31
CA LEU A 98 -6.96 -20.00 0.66
C LEU A 98 -7.12 -19.76 -0.84
N HIS A 99 -7.88 -20.60 -1.53
CA HIS A 99 -8.17 -20.47 -2.97
C HIS A 99 -8.79 -19.10 -3.29
N ASN A 100 -9.85 -18.71 -2.55
CA ASN A 100 -10.50 -17.42 -2.75
C ASN A 100 -9.55 -16.25 -2.51
N ALA A 101 -8.73 -16.31 -1.46
CA ALA A 101 -7.76 -15.25 -1.17
C ALA A 101 -6.70 -15.12 -2.27
N ILE A 102 -6.25 -16.23 -2.86
CA ILE A 102 -5.34 -16.22 -4.02
C ILE A 102 -6.00 -15.51 -5.19
N VAL A 103 -7.22 -15.91 -5.57
CA VAL A 103 -7.96 -15.32 -6.70
C VAL A 103 -8.19 -13.83 -6.49
N HIS A 104 -8.69 -13.42 -5.33
CA HIS A 104 -8.97 -12.01 -5.03
C HIS A 104 -7.69 -11.15 -4.98
N THR A 105 -6.60 -11.69 -4.45
CA THR A 105 -5.31 -10.98 -4.43
C THR A 105 -4.75 -10.80 -5.84
N LEU A 106 -4.75 -11.84 -6.67
CA LEU A 106 -4.23 -11.76 -8.03
C LEU A 106 -5.06 -10.85 -8.94
N LEU A 107 -6.36 -10.71 -8.66
CA LEU A 107 -7.29 -9.91 -9.45
C LEU A 107 -7.65 -8.55 -8.81
N MET A 108 -6.97 -8.15 -7.74
CA MET A 108 -7.22 -6.84 -7.12
C MET A 108 -6.93 -5.69 -8.11
N GLY A 109 -7.75 -4.65 -8.07
CA GLY A 109 -7.57 -3.44 -8.88
C GLY A 109 -6.53 -2.49 -8.26
N SER A 110 -6.14 -1.46 -9.00
CA SER A 110 -5.23 -0.42 -8.53
C SER A 110 -5.91 0.67 -7.67
N ASP A 111 -7.22 0.64 -7.56
CA ASP A 111 -7.98 1.62 -6.75
C ASP A 111 -7.88 1.27 -5.25
N ALA A 112 -6.96 1.93 -4.56
CA ALA A 112 -6.77 1.76 -3.14
C ALA A 112 -7.96 2.29 -2.30
N ASN A 113 -8.77 3.20 -2.83
CA ASN A 113 -9.95 3.72 -2.14
C ASN A 113 -11.06 2.69 -2.02
N GLY A 114 -11.10 1.71 -2.93
CA GLY A 114 -12.04 0.60 -2.90
C GLY A 114 -11.69 -0.51 -1.90
N ILE A 115 -10.56 -0.41 -1.19
CA ILE A 115 -10.06 -1.46 -0.29
C ILE A 115 -9.92 -0.91 1.12
N ASP A 116 -10.70 -1.46 2.05
CA ASP A 116 -10.51 -1.21 3.48
C ASP A 116 -9.49 -2.22 4.04
N LEU A 117 -8.28 -1.75 4.31
CA LEU A 117 -7.18 -2.58 4.81
C LEU A 117 -7.40 -3.08 6.24
N PHE A 118 -8.26 -2.43 7.04
CA PHE A 118 -8.54 -2.79 8.42
C PHE A 118 -9.76 -3.71 8.57
N ALA A 119 -10.67 -3.71 7.61
CA ALA A 119 -11.80 -4.64 7.60
C ALA A 119 -11.36 -6.05 7.19
N SER A 120 -12.16 -7.06 7.53
CA SER A 120 -11.91 -8.47 7.18
C SER A 120 -12.73 -8.99 6.00
N GLY A 121 -13.29 -8.09 5.20
CA GLY A 121 -14.03 -8.42 3.97
C GLY A 121 -13.10 -8.73 2.80
N ASP A 122 -13.62 -9.43 1.80
CA ASP A 122 -12.88 -9.77 0.59
C ASP A 122 -12.56 -8.52 -0.25
N VAL A 123 -11.47 -8.61 -1.01
CA VAL A 123 -11.04 -7.55 -1.93
C VAL A 123 -11.88 -7.63 -3.21
N PRO A 124 -12.38 -6.50 -3.75
CA PRO A 124 -13.09 -6.51 -5.02
C PRO A 124 -12.20 -6.99 -6.18
N ILE A 125 -12.78 -7.82 -7.04
CA ILE A 125 -12.14 -8.27 -8.29
C ILE A 125 -12.25 -7.15 -9.33
N SER A 126 -11.15 -6.88 -10.02
CA SER A 126 -11.07 -5.90 -11.11
C SER A 126 -10.96 -6.58 -12.47
N SER A 127 -11.60 -6.00 -13.48
CA SER A 127 -11.39 -6.38 -14.88
C SER A 127 -10.00 -5.94 -15.43
N ARG A 128 -9.29 -5.12 -14.65
CA ARG A 128 -7.91 -4.71 -14.93
C ARG A 128 -7.05 -4.96 -13.69
N PRO A 129 -6.61 -6.21 -13.47
CA PRO A 129 -5.86 -6.55 -12.27
C PRO A 129 -4.56 -5.76 -12.18
N PHE A 130 -4.26 -5.25 -10.97
CA PHE A 130 -3.03 -4.50 -10.76
C PHE A 130 -1.77 -5.36 -10.93
N LEU A 131 -1.87 -6.63 -10.54
CA LEU A 131 -0.76 -7.59 -10.66
C LEU A 131 -0.62 -8.23 -12.04
N MET A 132 -1.53 -7.93 -12.98
CA MET A 132 -1.44 -8.43 -14.36
C MET A 132 -0.11 -8.04 -15.00
N GLY A 133 0.56 -9.01 -15.59
CA GLY A 133 1.89 -8.88 -16.19
C GLY A 133 3.05 -8.90 -15.19
N GLN A 134 2.78 -8.94 -13.87
CA GLN A 134 3.79 -9.08 -12.82
C GLN A 134 3.87 -10.51 -12.28
N VAL A 135 2.80 -11.27 -12.45
CA VAL A 135 2.71 -12.69 -12.12
C VAL A 135 2.35 -13.46 -13.39
N ILE A 136 3.01 -14.57 -13.59
CA ILE A 136 2.70 -15.54 -14.64
C ILE A 136 2.26 -16.86 -14.01
N ASP A 137 1.32 -17.53 -14.62
CA ASP A 137 0.85 -18.84 -14.16
C ASP A 137 1.86 -19.96 -14.46
N HIS A 138 1.52 -21.18 -14.05
CA HIS A 138 2.33 -22.38 -14.27
C HIS A 138 2.43 -22.81 -15.75
N LEU A 139 1.65 -22.21 -16.64
CA LEU A 139 1.67 -22.43 -18.08
C LEU A 139 2.44 -21.32 -18.82
N GLY A 140 2.95 -20.32 -18.07
CA GLY A 140 3.68 -19.16 -18.63
C GLY A 140 2.77 -18.03 -19.12
N GLY A 141 1.47 -18.06 -18.79
CA GLY A 141 0.50 -17.06 -19.18
C GLY A 141 0.26 -15.97 -18.10
N PRO A 142 -0.25 -14.80 -18.48
CA PRO A 142 -0.62 -13.75 -17.54
C PRO A 142 -1.91 -14.12 -16.80
N ILE A 143 -2.03 -13.68 -15.55
CA ILE A 143 -3.27 -13.77 -14.76
C ILE A 143 -4.15 -12.55 -15.09
N ALA A 144 -5.14 -12.75 -15.94
CA ALA A 144 -5.95 -11.65 -16.47
C ALA A 144 -7.41 -11.65 -16.01
N ASP A 145 -7.95 -12.81 -15.65
CA ASP A 145 -9.36 -13.02 -15.34
C ASP A 145 -9.56 -14.09 -14.27
N GLN A 146 -10.83 -14.28 -13.90
CA GLN A 146 -11.21 -15.21 -12.85
C GLN A 146 -10.89 -16.67 -13.20
N LEU A 147 -10.96 -17.07 -14.47
CA LEU A 147 -10.66 -18.42 -14.89
C LEU A 147 -9.16 -18.73 -14.74
N THR A 148 -8.31 -17.86 -15.26
CA THR A 148 -6.84 -18.00 -15.16
C THR A 148 -6.38 -17.94 -13.70
N ALA A 149 -6.92 -17.03 -12.90
CA ALA A 149 -6.60 -16.93 -11.47
C ALA A 149 -7.05 -18.17 -10.68
N SER A 150 -8.26 -18.70 -10.95
CA SER A 150 -8.79 -19.89 -10.27
C SER A 150 -8.01 -21.15 -10.63
N ASN A 151 -7.66 -21.34 -11.91
CA ASN A 151 -6.83 -22.46 -12.35
C ASN A 151 -5.45 -22.41 -11.70
N PHE A 152 -4.85 -21.22 -11.64
CA PHE A 152 -3.55 -21.05 -11.00
C PHE A 152 -3.61 -21.27 -9.49
N ALA A 153 -4.65 -20.79 -8.80
CA ALA A 153 -4.87 -21.04 -7.39
C ALA A 153 -5.00 -22.55 -7.09
N THR A 154 -5.75 -23.28 -7.92
CA THR A 154 -5.88 -24.73 -7.83
C THR A 154 -4.52 -25.43 -7.99
N TYR A 155 -3.74 -25.04 -9.01
CA TYR A 155 -2.40 -25.57 -9.21
C TYR A 155 -1.48 -25.32 -8.00
N LEU A 156 -1.50 -24.09 -7.44
CA LEU A 156 -0.68 -23.73 -6.29
C LEU A 156 -1.01 -24.58 -5.06
N ILE A 157 -2.30 -24.76 -4.78
CA ILE A 157 -2.75 -25.58 -3.65
C ILE A 157 -2.35 -27.04 -3.82
N GLN A 158 -2.45 -27.59 -5.03
CA GLN A 158 -2.11 -28.97 -5.27
C GLN A 158 -0.60 -29.25 -5.30
N ASN A 159 0.22 -28.28 -5.72
CA ASN A 159 1.63 -28.53 -6.05
C ASN A 159 2.63 -27.70 -5.22
N LYS A 160 2.19 -26.62 -4.58
CA LYS A 160 3.07 -25.66 -3.89
C LYS A 160 2.61 -25.34 -2.47
N LEU A 161 1.57 -26.02 -1.97
CA LEU A 161 1.07 -25.83 -0.61
C LEU A 161 2.16 -26.11 0.41
N GLN A 162 2.33 -25.19 1.33
CA GLN A 162 3.21 -25.31 2.48
C GLN A 162 2.39 -25.22 3.77
N THR A 163 2.97 -25.71 4.85
CA THR A 163 2.36 -25.64 6.19
C THR A 163 3.40 -25.15 7.17
N ARG A 164 3.03 -24.20 8.01
CA ARG A 164 3.84 -23.79 9.17
C ARG A 164 3.01 -23.79 10.45
N ARG A 165 3.68 -23.88 11.58
CA ARG A 165 3.05 -23.82 12.89
C ARG A 165 3.36 -22.46 13.54
N LEU A 166 2.34 -21.81 14.06
CA LEU A 166 2.47 -20.58 14.84
C LEU A 166 2.96 -20.88 16.27
N ALA A 167 3.47 -19.84 16.95
CA ALA A 167 3.90 -19.96 18.33
C ALA A 167 2.76 -20.35 19.29
N ASN A 168 1.52 -19.98 18.98
CA ASN A 168 0.32 -20.38 19.72
C ASN A 168 -0.13 -21.83 19.45
N GLY A 169 0.59 -22.58 18.61
CA GLY A 169 0.30 -23.96 18.25
C GLY A 169 -0.62 -24.16 17.05
N ASN A 170 -1.26 -23.12 16.57
CA ASN A 170 -2.12 -23.19 15.39
C ASN A 170 -1.32 -23.52 14.12
N GLN A 171 -1.97 -24.19 13.19
CA GLN A 171 -1.40 -24.55 11.90
C GLN A 171 -1.86 -23.54 10.82
N VAL A 172 -0.93 -23.14 9.98
CA VAL A 172 -1.19 -22.23 8.85
C VAL A 172 -0.83 -22.93 7.55
N GLN A 173 -1.75 -22.91 6.61
CA GLN A 173 -1.52 -23.33 5.25
C GLN A 173 -1.20 -22.11 4.39
N LEU A 174 -0.19 -22.20 3.52
CA LEU A 174 0.25 -21.06 2.75
C LEU A 174 0.77 -21.44 1.35
N VAL A 175 0.74 -20.45 0.48
CA VAL A 175 1.43 -20.48 -0.81
C VAL A 175 2.28 -19.22 -0.96
N VAL A 176 3.41 -19.35 -1.66
CA VAL A 176 4.29 -18.24 -2.03
C VAL A 176 4.37 -18.16 -3.54
N ILE A 177 4.10 -16.98 -4.09
CA ILE A 177 4.04 -16.72 -5.52
C ILE A 177 5.10 -15.66 -5.84
N PRO A 178 6.17 -15.99 -6.57
CA PRO A 178 7.14 -15.01 -7.03
C PRO A 178 6.55 -14.18 -8.18
N MET A 179 6.88 -12.90 -8.20
CA MET A 179 6.69 -12.04 -9.36
C MET A 179 7.82 -12.27 -10.37
N ILE A 180 7.63 -11.80 -11.60
CA ILE A 180 8.69 -11.82 -12.62
C ILE A 180 9.84 -10.89 -12.22
N ALA A 181 11.04 -11.14 -12.74
CA ALA A 181 12.26 -10.42 -12.34
C ALA A 181 12.18 -8.90 -12.55
N ASN A 182 11.47 -8.45 -13.58
CA ASN A 182 11.29 -7.03 -13.90
C ASN A 182 9.92 -6.49 -13.47
N HIS A 183 9.36 -7.01 -12.38
CA HIS A 183 8.05 -6.59 -11.85
C HIS A 183 7.99 -5.10 -11.48
N VAL A 184 9.11 -4.52 -11.04
CA VAL A 184 9.21 -3.09 -10.70
C VAL A 184 9.00 -2.22 -11.95
N GLU A 185 9.68 -2.55 -13.05
CA GLU A 185 9.56 -1.85 -14.33
C GLU A 185 8.14 -1.97 -14.90
N VAL A 186 7.53 -3.15 -14.80
CA VAL A 186 6.15 -3.38 -15.25
C VAL A 186 5.17 -2.50 -14.46
N ARG A 187 5.39 -2.31 -13.15
CA ARG A 187 4.59 -1.36 -12.35
C ARG A 187 4.85 0.08 -12.74
N ALA A 188 6.12 0.47 -12.87
CA ALA A 188 6.51 1.83 -13.22
C ALA A 188 5.85 2.30 -14.53
N GLN A 189 5.81 1.43 -15.53
CA GLN A 189 5.21 1.75 -16.83
C GLN A 189 3.75 2.19 -16.76
N LYS A 190 2.99 1.70 -15.76
CA LYS A 190 1.58 2.09 -15.54
C LYS A 190 1.44 3.59 -15.24
N TYR A 191 2.48 4.20 -14.67
CA TYR A 191 2.45 5.59 -14.21
C TYR A 191 3.20 6.57 -15.13
N ILE A 192 3.98 6.09 -16.11
CA ILE A 192 4.75 6.94 -17.03
C ILE A 192 3.88 8.03 -17.69
N PRO A 193 2.66 7.77 -18.20
CA PRO A 193 1.84 8.81 -18.81
C PRO A 193 1.51 9.95 -17.85
N ILE A 194 1.22 9.61 -16.57
CA ILE A 194 0.93 10.59 -15.51
C ILE A 194 2.18 11.37 -15.17
N VAL A 195 3.30 10.66 -14.93
CA VAL A 195 4.59 11.28 -14.59
C VAL A 195 5.03 12.27 -15.67
N ARG A 196 4.93 11.89 -16.95
CA ARG A 196 5.27 12.76 -18.07
C ARG A 196 4.42 14.04 -18.12
N LYS A 197 3.11 13.92 -17.85
CA LYS A 197 2.20 15.06 -17.80
C LYS A 197 2.57 16.02 -16.65
N VAL A 198 2.85 15.46 -15.48
CA VAL A 198 3.16 16.19 -14.25
C VAL A 198 4.56 16.82 -14.32
N ALA A 199 5.56 16.08 -14.80
CA ALA A 199 6.92 16.56 -15.01
C ALA A 199 6.95 17.83 -15.87
N ARG A 200 6.22 17.81 -17.00
CA ARG A 200 6.07 19.00 -17.86
C ARG A 200 5.38 20.17 -17.17
N ARG A 201 4.38 19.90 -16.30
CA ARG A 201 3.65 20.95 -15.57
C ARG A 201 4.56 21.73 -14.62
N TYR A 202 5.44 21.02 -13.91
CA TYR A 202 6.29 21.61 -12.86
C TYR A 202 7.74 21.82 -13.29
N GLY A 203 8.10 21.50 -14.56
CA GLY A 203 9.47 21.64 -15.04
C GLY A 203 10.46 20.68 -14.35
N LEU A 204 9.99 19.51 -13.92
CA LEU A 204 10.80 18.50 -13.24
C LEU A 204 11.25 17.40 -14.22
N ASP A 205 12.33 16.71 -13.87
CA ASP A 205 12.78 15.53 -14.60
C ASP A 205 11.84 14.33 -14.32
N GLU A 206 11.44 13.61 -15.37
CA GLU A 206 10.63 12.40 -15.26
C GLU A 206 11.33 11.33 -14.41
N SER A 207 12.66 11.20 -14.56
CA SER A 207 13.46 10.22 -13.81
C SER A 207 13.52 10.54 -12.32
N LEU A 208 13.50 11.82 -11.94
CA LEU A 208 13.44 12.23 -10.53
C LEU A 208 12.12 11.77 -9.90
N ILE A 209 11.00 12.03 -10.55
CA ILE A 209 9.67 11.62 -10.03
C ILE A 209 9.60 10.10 -9.93
N LEU A 210 10.01 9.36 -10.96
CA LEU A 210 10.02 7.89 -10.96
C LEU A 210 10.94 7.32 -9.88
N GLY A 211 12.13 7.90 -9.69
CA GLY A 211 13.08 7.49 -8.65
C GLY A 211 12.52 7.68 -7.23
N ILE A 212 11.80 8.78 -7.00
CA ILE A 212 11.11 9.01 -5.72
C ILE A 212 9.99 7.97 -5.52
N MET A 213 9.15 7.73 -6.52
CA MET A 213 8.09 6.71 -6.43
C MET A 213 8.65 5.32 -6.16
N GLN A 214 9.77 4.97 -6.78
CA GLN A 214 10.45 3.70 -6.54
C GLN A 214 10.96 3.61 -5.10
N THR A 215 11.62 4.64 -4.61
CA THR A 215 12.20 4.70 -3.26
C THR A 215 11.11 4.70 -2.19
N GLU A 216 10.06 5.50 -2.39
CA GLU A 216 9.00 5.73 -1.40
C GLU A 216 7.98 4.60 -1.33
N SER A 217 7.65 3.97 -2.45
CA SER A 217 6.55 3.00 -2.48
C SER A 217 6.82 1.74 -3.31
N SER A 218 7.91 1.64 -4.04
CA SER A 218 8.08 0.62 -5.09
C SER A 218 6.88 0.58 -6.05
N PHE A 219 6.29 1.74 -6.35
CA PHE A 219 5.07 1.90 -7.15
C PHE A 219 3.84 1.17 -6.58
N ASN A 220 3.77 0.99 -5.25
CA ASN A 220 2.62 0.45 -4.55
C ASN A 220 1.51 1.52 -4.43
N PRO A 221 0.34 1.36 -5.08
CA PRO A 221 -0.75 2.34 -4.99
C PRO A 221 -1.43 2.34 -3.62
N TYR A 222 -1.26 1.27 -2.82
CA TYR A 222 -1.83 1.10 -1.48
C TYR A 222 -0.88 1.56 -0.37
N ALA A 223 0.25 2.19 -0.73
CA ALA A 223 1.31 2.54 0.20
C ALA A 223 0.82 3.48 1.30
N ILE A 224 1.07 3.09 2.54
CA ILE A 224 0.80 3.89 3.73
C ILE A 224 1.95 3.71 4.72
N SER A 225 2.43 4.81 5.31
CA SER A 225 3.47 4.75 6.33
C SER A 225 2.91 4.94 7.74
N TYR A 226 3.69 4.60 8.75
CA TYR A 226 3.37 4.88 10.15
C TYR A 226 3.23 6.38 10.46
N ALA A 227 3.83 7.25 9.62
CA ALA A 227 3.69 8.70 9.72
C ALA A 227 2.52 9.24 8.88
N ASN A 228 1.57 8.40 8.47
CA ASN A 228 0.44 8.74 7.61
C ASN A 228 0.82 9.35 6.25
N ALA A 229 2.03 9.09 5.75
CA ALA A 229 2.34 9.35 4.36
C ALA A 229 1.61 8.35 3.47
N MET A 230 1.01 8.80 2.36
CA MET A 230 0.09 8.00 1.55
C MET A 230 0.43 8.03 0.07
N GLY A 231 0.16 6.90 -0.58
CA GLY A 231 0.22 6.72 -2.02
C GLY A 231 1.64 6.66 -2.59
N LEU A 232 1.72 6.76 -3.90
CA LEU A 232 2.93 6.49 -4.69
C LEU A 232 4.13 7.36 -4.33
N MET A 233 3.93 8.63 -3.98
CA MET A 233 4.97 9.58 -3.59
C MET A 233 5.01 9.85 -2.08
N GLN A 234 4.27 9.07 -1.28
CA GLN A 234 4.25 9.16 0.18
C GLN A 234 4.04 10.59 0.69
N VAL A 235 2.97 11.23 0.20
CA VAL A 235 2.61 12.59 0.61
C VAL A 235 1.98 12.56 2.00
N VAL A 236 2.53 13.34 2.92
CA VAL A 236 1.96 13.53 4.27
C VAL A 236 0.88 14.61 4.23
N PRO A 237 -0.39 14.30 4.59
CA PRO A 237 -1.51 15.23 4.41
C PRO A 237 -1.33 16.58 5.10
N HIS A 238 -0.90 16.57 6.36
CA HIS A 238 -0.86 17.75 7.24
C HIS A 238 0.42 18.61 7.10
N THR A 239 1.37 18.19 6.27
CA THR A 239 2.59 18.96 5.93
C THR A 239 2.64 19.22 4.43
N ALA A 240 3.37 18.40 3.68
CA ALA A 240 3.50 18.54 2.23
C ALA A 240 2.15 18.68 1.49
N GLY A 241 1.14 17.92 1.90
CA GLY A 241 -0.20 18.00 1.33
C GLY A 241 -0.87 19.36 1.56
N ARG A 242 -0.76 19.90 2.78
CA ARG A 242 -1.30 21.23 3.12
C ARG A 242 -0.60 22.33 2.34
N ASP A 243 0.73 22.29 2.26
CA ASP A 243 1.52 23.29 1.54
C ASP A 243 1.15 23.32 0.05
N VAL A 244 0.98 22.14 -0.56
CA VAL A 244 0.52 22.01 -1.94
C VAL A 244 -0.91 22.52 -2.13
N PHE A 245 -1.83 22.24 -1.18
CA PHE A 245 -3.19 22.78 -1.23
C PHE A 245 -3.18 24.31 -1.16
N GLN A 246 -2.42 24.86 -0.25
CA GLN A 246 -2.27 26.31 -0.12
C GLN A 246 -1.69 26.93 -1.41
N MET A 247 -0.66 26.35 -1.98
CA MET A 247 -0.08 26.79 -3.25
C MET A 247 -1.10 26.77 -4.40
N LYS A 248 -2.00 25.77 -4.41
CA LYS A 248 -3.07 25.65 -5.41
C LYS A 248 -4.31 26.52 -5.09
N GLY A 249 -4.29 27.33 -4.04
CA GLY A 249 -5.45 28.14 -3.62
C GLY A 249 -6.58 27.31 -3.02
N MET A 250 -6.30 26.09 -2.59
CA MET A 250 -7.24 25.18 -1.92
C MET A 250 -7.12 25.31 -0.41
N SER A 251 -8.23 25.21 0.32
CA SER A 251 -8.24 25.24 1.77
C SER A 251 -8.05 23.85 2.38
N GLY A 252 -7.46 23.77 3.59
CA GLY A 252 -7.29 22.55 4.34
C GLY A 252 -6.13 21.69 3.86
N GLN A 253 -6.33 20.37 3.85
CA GLN A 253 -5.35 19.36 3.48
C GLN A 253 -6.00 18.28 2.60
N PRO A 254 -5.23 17.53 1.80
CA PRO A 254 -5.77 16.44 1.00
C PRO A 254 -6.35 15.33 1.88
N SER A 255 -7.50 14.81 1.46
CA SER A 255 -8.11 13.64 2.09
C SER A 255 -7.35 12.35 1.73
N LYS A 256 -7.60 11.27 2.48
CA LYS A 256 -7.13 9.93 2.15
C LYS A 256 -7.49 9.55 0.70
N ASN A 257 -8.74 9.77 0.30
CA ASN A 257 -9.21 9.44 -1.05
C ASN A 257 -8.49 10.25 -2.13
N TYR A 258 -8.13 11.50 -1.84
CA TYR A 258 -7.32 12.32 -2.74
C TYR A 258 -5.91 11.71 -2.92
N LEU A 259 -5.26 11.31 -1.83
CA LEU A 259 -3.88 10.81 -1.86
C LEU A 259 -3.75 9.36 -2.35
N PHE A 260 -4.83 8.58 -2.34
CA PHE A 260 -4.84 7.25 -2.97
C PHE A 260 -5.26 7.27 -4.46
N ASP A 261 -5.62 8.44 -4.99
CA ASP A 261 -5.74 8.63 -6.43
C ASP A 261 -4.34 8.82 -7.05
N PRO A 262 -3.90 7.96 -7.97
CA PRO A 262 -2.54 8.01 -8.50
C PRO A 262 -2.18 9.34 -9.17
N GLU A 263 -3.10 9.91 -9.95
CA GLU A 263 -2.85 11.17 -10.66
C GLU A 263 -2.71 12.34 -9.67
N LYS A 264 -3.59 12.40 -8.67
CA LYS A 264 -3.56 13.44 -7.64
C LYS A 264 -2.36 13.30 -6.73
N ASN A 265 -1.97 12.07 -6.39
CA ASN A 265 -0.81 11.81 -5.54
C ASN A 265 0.49 12.21 -6.21
N ILE A 266 0.70 11.78 -7.46
CA ILE A 266 1.90 12.13 -8.25
C ILE A 266 1.94 13.65 -8.47
N ASP A 267 0.82 14.29 -8.78
CA ASP A 267 0.73 15.75 -8.95
C ASP A 267 1.03 16.50 -7.64
N ALA A 268 0.53 16.02 -6.50
CA ALA A 268 0.82 16.63 -5.20
C ALA A 268 2.29 16.46 -4.81
N GLY A 269 2.86 15.27 -4.98
CA GLY A 269 4.28 15.03 -4.69
C GLY A 269 5.21 15.88 -5.57
N ALA A 270 4.93 15.96 -6.86
CA ALA A 270 5.70 16.79 -7.79
C ALA A 270 5.54 18.29 -7.52
N ALA A 271 4.33 18.74 -7.17
CA ALA A 271 4.08 20.12 -6.76
C ALA A 271 4.89 20.49 -5.50
N TYR A 272 4.98 19.55 -4.54
CA TYR A 272 5.80 19.76 -3.34
C TYR A 272 7.29 19.84 -3.66
N LEU A 273 7.81 18.97 -4.55
CA LEU A 273 9.20 19.06 -5.02
C LEU A 273 9.49 20.42 -5.69
N TRP A 274 8.55 20.92 -6.47
CA TRP A 274 8.66 22.24 -7.09
C TRP A 274 8.68 23.37 -6.05
N LEU A 275 7.92 23.27 -4.98
CA LEU A 275 7.93 24.26 -3.86
C LEU A 275 9.26 24.30 -3.10
N LEU A 276 10.05 23.23 -3.16
CA LEU A 276 11.34 23.13 -2.46
C LEU A 276 12.53 23.64 -3.28
N GLN A 277 12.32 23.99 -4.54
CA GLN A 277 13.35 24.56 -5.44
C GLN A 277 13.42 26.08 -5.31
#